data_5bf279bd6b357deb162de5efe8293ffa
#
_entry.id   5bf279bd6b357deb162de5efe8293ffa
#
_cell.length_a   1.000
_cell.length_b   1.000
_cell.length_c   1.000
_cell.angle_alpha   90.00
_cell.angle_beta   90.00
_cell.angle_gamma   90.00
#
_symmetry.space_group_name_H-M   'P 1'
#
loop_
_entity.id
_entity.type
_entity.pdbx_description
1 polymer ?
#
loop_
_entity_poly.entity_id
_entity_poly.type
_entity_poly.pdbx_seq_one_letter_code
_entity_poly.pdbx_strand_id
1 'polypeptide(L)'
;MKIAKETVLERARELAEILEIPQIEVEKIRENLDCSYIPPEITKEAAAKAVDHTILSFNAVENDIVRICNEAKKYGFKAICINPVWIRTAVSIRKQLAADFLIATVIDFPLGASTSAAKTAEAIQAAIDGADEIDVVINIGLLKSRRFKECFEILKSTMKTKAYVKVILETSELSDDEKVYAALIAVFAGADMLKTSTGVNGKATVEDVRLLRMIAGSRLGVKAAGGIREKETLVAMMKAGADRIGCSSSVKIMENW
;
A
#
# COMPACT_ATOMS: atom_id res chain seq x y z
N MET A 1 -19.27 -2.73 12.43
CA MET A 1 -19.35 -1.68 13.49
C MET A 1 -18.42 -0.56 13.05
N LYS A 2 -18.83 0.72 13.06
CA LYS A 2 -17.90 1.80 12.73
C LYS A 2 -16.95 2.00 13.90
N ILE A 3 -15.65 1.83 13.68
CA ILE A 3 -14.63 2.14 14.68
C ILE A 3 -14.67 3.65 14.97
N ALA A 4 -14.75 4.01 16.24
CA ALA A 4 -14.75 5.40 16.69
C ALA A 4 -13.31 5.96 16.74
N LYS A 5 -13.17 7.28 16.61
CA LYS A 5 -11.87 7.97 16.78
C LYS A 5 -11.24 7.68 18.14
N GLU A 6 -12.06 7.63 19.17
CA GLU A 6 -11.66 7.35 20.55
C GLU A 6 -10.97 5.98 20.64
N THR A 7 -11.51 4.96 19.98
CA THR A 7 -10.91 3.62 19.93
C THR A 7 -9.53 3.66 19.27
N VAL A 8 -9.38 4.39 18.15
CA VAL A 8 -8.07 4.55 17.50
C VAL A 8 -7.06 5.21 18.44
N LEU A 9 -7.47 6.26 19.17
CA LEU A 9 -6.60 6.95 20.13
C LEU A 9 -6.23 6.09 21.33
N GLU A 10 -7.16 5.28 21.84
CA GLU A 10 -6.85 4.28 22.87
C GLU A 10 -5.76 3.32 22.41
N ARG A 11 -5.92 2.73 21.24
CA ARG A 11 -4.92 1.80 20.67
C ARG A 11 -3.60 2.48 20.36
N ALA A 12 -3.63 3.74 19.93
CA ALA A 12 -2.40 4.52 19.71
C ALA A 12 -1.61 4.73 21.00
N ARG A 13 -2.28 5.04 22.13
CA ARG A 13 -1.63 5.19 23.44
C ARG A 13 -1.06 3.85 23.94
N GLU A 14 -1.86 2.77 23.87
CA GLU A 14 -1.43 1.42 24.24
C GLU A 14 -0.17 1.01 23.44
N LEU A 15 -0.18 1.19 22.12
CA LEU A 15 0.97 0.88 21.28
C LEU A 15 2.17 1.76 21.58
N ALA A 16 1.96 3.06 21.83
CA ALA A 16 3.05 3.98 22.14
C ALA A 16 3.80 3.56 23.41
N GLU A 17 3.10 3.07 24.43
CA GLU A 17 3.71 2.51 25.64
C GLU A 17 4.50 1.23 25.32
N ILE A 18 3.91 0.28 24.59
CA ILE A 18 4.56 -1.00 24.22
C ILE A 18 5.80 -0.79 23.34
N LEU A 19 5.71 0.16 22.39
CA LEU A 19 6.75 0.43 21.40
C LEU A 19 7.76 1.49 21.84
N GLU A 20 7.57 2.08 23.01
CA GLU A 20 8.40 3.17 23.55
C GLU A 20 8.41 4.40 22.61
N ILE A 21 7.25 4.70 22.00
CA ILE A 21 7.06 5.83 21.09
C ILE A 21 6.77 7.10 21.90
N PRO A 22 7.43 8.24 21.59
CA PRO A 22 7.16 9.50 22.28
C PRO A 22 5.68 9.93 22.17
N GLN A 23 5.11 10.45 23.26
CA GLN A 23 3.70 10.89 23.32
C GLN A 23 3.35 11.90 22.23
N ILE A 24 4.30 12.70 21.77
CA ILE A 24 4.10 13.66 20.67
C ILE A 24 3.64 12.98 19.38
N GLU A 25 4.03 11.73 19.13
CA GLU A 25 3.57 10.99 17.94
C GLU A 25 2.10 10.58 18.07
N VAL A 26 1.63 10.27 19.28
CA VAL A 26 0.19 10.03 19.55
C VAL A 26 -0.62 11.31 19.34
N GLU A 27 -0.11 12.46 19.78
CA GLU A 27 -0.76 13.75 19.54
C GLU A 27 -0.85 14.08 18.04
N LYS A 28 0.21 13.79 17.28
CA LYS A 28 0.17 13.93 15.81
C LYS A 28 -0.89 13.03 15.17
N ILE A 29 -1.12 11.83 15.69
CA ILE A 29 -2.23 10.97 15.22
C ILE A 29 -3.55 11.66 15.57
N ARG A 30 -3.74 12.12 16.81
CA ARG A 30 -4.98 12.78 17.25
C ARG A 30 -5.35 13.98 16.38
N GLU A 31 -4.38 14.84 16.06
CA GLU A 31 -4.56 16.02 15.23
C GLU A 31 -4.92 15.69 13.77
N ASN A 32 -4.45 14.53 13.28
CA ASN A 32 -4.65 14.09 11.91
C ASN A 32 -5.79 13.10 11.71
N LEU A 33 -6.39 12.56 12.80
CA LEU A 33 -7.58 11.71 12.69
C LEU A 33 -8.71 12.51 12.04
N ASP A 34 -8.87 12.34 10.74
CA ASP A 34 -9.84 13.10 9.98
C ASP A 34 -10.97 12.21 9.47
N CYS A 35 -12.20 12.70 9.65
CA CYS A 35 -13.40 12.09 9.11
C CYS A 35 -14.04 12.94 8.02
N SER A 36 -13.42 14.07 7.67
CA SER A 36 -13.97 15.04 6.72
C SER A 36 -13.37 14.91 5.32
N TYR A 37 -12.83 13.75 4.96
CA TYR A 37 -12.31 13.53 3.61
C TYR A 37 -13.36 13.86 2.55
N ILE A 38 -13.08 14.85 1.75
CA ILE A 38 -13.90 15.25 0.60
C ILE A 38 -13.23 14.69 -0.64
N PRO A 39 -13.84 13.70 -1.32
CA PRO A 39 -13.26 13.14 -2.52
C PRO A 39 -13.22 14.19 -3.63
N PRO A 40 -12.12 14.26 -4.40
CA PRO A 40 -12.07 15.09 -5.60
C PRO A 40 -13.07 14.57 -6.64
N GLU A 41 -13.32 15.38 -7.67
CA GLU A 41 -14.00 14.88 -8.86
C GLU A 41 -13.17 13.77 -9.51
N ILE A 42 -13.82 12.63 -9.79
CA ILE A 42 -13.13 11.45 -10.33
C ILE A 42 -13.40 11.39 -11.84
N THR A 43 -12.52 12.03 -12.60
CA THR A 43 -12.49 11.91 -14.05
C THR A 43 -11.69 10.66 -14.47
N LYS A 44 -11.76 10.28 -15.73
CA LYS A 44 -10.96 9.19 -16.30
C LYS A 44 -9.45 9.42 -16.10
N GLU A 45 -9.00 10.64 -16.33
CA GLU A 45 -7.62 11.06 -16.21
C GLU A 45 -7.16 11.02 -14.74
N ALA A 46 -7.98 11.50 -13.81
CA ALA A 46 -7.69 11.43 -12.38
C ALA A 46 -7.60 9.97 -11.90
N ALA A 47 -8.48 9.10 -12.38
CA ALA A 47 -8.46 7.68 -12.08
C ALA A 47 -7.20 7.00 -12.65
N ALA A 48 -6.82 7.28 -13.89
CA ALA A 48 -5.60 6.74 -14.49
C ALA A 48 -4.35 7.11 -13.67
N LYS A 49 -4.26 8.38 -13.25
CA LYS A 49 -3.17 8.88 -12.40
C LYS A 49 -3.17 8.35 -10.97
N ALA A 50 -4.24 7.66 -10.54
CA ALA A 50 -4.29 6.95 -9.27
C ALA A 50 -3.94 5.46 -9.40
N VAL A 51 -3.83 4.92 -10.61
CA VAL A 51 -3.64 3.47 -10.84
C VAL A 51 -2.17 3.06 -10.72
N ASP A 52 -1.94 1.99 -9.92
CA ASP A 52 -0.78 1.10 -10.00
C ASP A 52 -1.17 -0.09 -10.86
N HIS A 53 -0.81 -0.06 -12.14
CA HIS A 53 -1.07 -1.15 -13.07
C HIS A 53 -0.23 -2.36 -12.71
N THR A 54 -0.86 -3.49 -12.37
CA THR A 54 -0.23 -4.55 -11.58
C THR A 54 -0.13 -5.87 -12.34
N ILE A 55 1.06 -6.47 -12.36
CA ILE A 55 1.30 -7.86 -12.71
C ILE A 55 2.25 -8.52 -11.70
N LEU A 56 1.70 -9.39 -10.85
CA LEU A 56 2.42 -10.12 -9.80
C LEU A 56 2.29 -11.64 -9.96
N SER A 57 1.92 -12.09 -11.16
CA SER A 57 1.88 -13.51 -11.47
C SER A 57 3.26 -14.12 -11.34
N PHE A 58 3.35 -15.31 -10.69
CA PHE A 58 4.63 -16.01 -10.51
C PHE A 58 5.26 -16.47 -11.82
N ASN A 59 4.48 -16.59 -12.89
CA ASN A 59 4.90 -16.99 -14.22
C ASN A 59 4.99 -15.83 -15.23
N ALA A 60 5.01 -14.58 -14.74
CA ALA A 60 5.20 -13.41 -15.61
C ALA A 60 6.55 -13.47 -16.31
N VAL A 61 6.56 -13.21 -17.62
CA VAL A 61 7.75 -13.23 -18.47
C VAL A 61 8.11 -11.81 -18.93
N GLU A 62 9.29 -11.65 -19.54
CA GLU A 62 9.80 -10.33 -19.98
C GLU A 62 8.81 -9.61 -20.92
N ASN A 63 8.15 -10.34 -21.83
CA ASN A 63 7.13 -9.75 -22.71
C ASN A 63 5.94 -9.14 -21.96
N ASP A 64 5.60 -9.67 -20.79
CA ASP A 64 4.57 -9.09 -19.94
C ASP A 64 5.05 -7.76 -19.33
N ILE A 65 6.34 -7.65 -19.02
CA ILE A 65 6.93 -6.41 -18.48
C ILE A 65 6.99 -5.34 -19.58
N VAL A 66 7.36 -5.72 -20.79
CA VAL A 66 7.31 -4.83 -21.98
C VAL A 66 5.89 -4.32 -22.18
N ARG A 67 4.90 -5.22 -22.15
CA ARG A 67 3.49 -4.89 -22.32
C ARG A 67 3.00 -3.91 -21.25
N ILE A 68 3.20 -4.22 -19.96
CA ILE A 68 2.70 -3.39 -18.86
C ILE A 68 3.33 -1.98 -18.85
N CYS A 69 4.59 -1.84 -19.23
CA CYS A 69 5.25 -0.55 -19.39
C CYS A 69 4.65 0.29 -20.53
N ASN A 70 4.36 -0.33 -21.68
CA ASN A 70 3.70 0.34 -22.79
C ASN A 70 2.27 0.76 -22.46
N GLU A 71 1.51 -0.11 -21.77
CA GLU A 71 0.17 0.19 -21.28
C GLU A 71 0.18 1.36 -20.28
N ALA A 72 1.13 1.38 -19.34
CA ALA A 72 1.26 2.46 -18.36
C ALA A 72 1.52 3.81 -19.06
N LYS A 73 2.41 3.86 -20.04
CA LYS A 73 2.65 5.06 -20.84
C LYS A 73 1.40 5.46 -21.64
N LYS A 74 0.76 4.52 -22.32
CA LYS A 74 -0.41 4.77 -23.18
C LYS A 74 -1.58 5.36 -22.42
N TYR A 75 -1.88 4.83 -21.22
CA TYR A 75 -3.04 5.22 -20.43
C TYR A 75 -2.73 6.29 -19.36
N GLY A 76 -1.45 6.67 -19.18
CA GLY A 76 -1.04 7.65 -18.19
C GLY A 76 -1.17 7.13 -16.75
N PHE A 77 -0.94 5.82 -16.53
CA PHE A 77 -1.00 5.25 -15.19
C PHE A 77 0.12 5.82 -14.30
N LYS A 78 -0.18 5.96 -12.99
CA LYS A 78 0.76 6.50 -12.02
C LYS A 78 1.99 5.62 -11.85
N ALA A 79 1.80 4.30 -11.75
CA ALA A 79 2.86 3.34 -11.57
C ALA A 79 2.54 2.01 -12.25
N ILE A 80 3.58 1.22 -12.50
CA ILE A 80 3.46 -0.23 -12.65
C ILE A 80 3.83 -0.89 -11.32
N CYS A 81 3.23 -2.05 -11.00
CA CYS A 81 3.59 -2.86 -9.84
C CYS A 81 3.93 -4.28 -10.29
N ILE A 82 5.19 -4.69 -10.09
CA ILE A 82 5.79 -5.90 -10.64
C ILE A 82 6.58 -6.67 -9.58
N ASN A 83 6.90 -7.95 -9.85
CA ASN A 83 7.79 -8.74 -8.99
C ASN A 83 9.22 -8.18 -9.02
N PRO A 84 9.99 -8.28 -7.91
CA PRO A 84 11.29 -7.63 -7.75
C PRO A 84 12.32 -8.00 -8.83
N VAL A 85 12.33 -9.23 -9.30
CA VAL A 85 13.25 -9.70 -10.35
C VAL A 85 13.17 -8.87 -11.65
N TRP A 86 12.06 -8.18 -11.89
CA TRP A 86 11.81 -7.43 -13.12
C TRP A 86 12.12 -5.93 -13.04
N ILE A 87 12.57 -5.42 -11.88
CA ILE A 87 12.76 -3.98 -11.68
C ILE A 87 13.74 -3.41 -12.71
N ARG A 88 14.93 -4.01 -12.86
CA ARG A 88 15.96 -3.52 -13.79
C ARG A 88 15.49 -3.53 -15.25
N THR A 89 14.74 -4.55 -15.65
CA THR A 89 14.11 -4.62 -16.97
C THR A 89 13.13 -3.47 -17.17
N ALA A 90 12.25 -3.24 -16.20
CA ALA A 90 11.26 -2.15 -16.27
C ALA A 90 11.93 -0.75 -16.29
N VAL A 91 13.00 -0.56 -15.51
CA VAL A 91 13.82 0.68 -15.53
C VAL A 91 14.39 0.94 -16.92
N SER A 92 14.96 -0.08 -17.56
CA SER A 92 15.49 0.02 -18.91
C SER A 92 14.41 0.39 -19.93
N ILE A 93 13.26 -0.29 -19.87
CA ILE A 93 12.13 -0.03 -20.78
C ILE A 93 11.55 1.37 -20.55
N ARG A 94 11.35 1.80 -19.28
CA ARG A 94 10.87 3.15 -18.95
C ARG A 94 11.77 4.22 -19.57
N LYS A 95 13.11 4.04 -19.49
CA LYS A 95 14.07 4.94 -20.10
C LYS A 95 13.95 4.97 -21.63
N GLN A 96 13.86 3.82 -22.28
CA GLN A 96 13.70 3.72 -23.74
C GLN A 96 12.39 4.38 -24.22
N LEU A 97 11.33 4.25 -23.42
CA LEU A 97 10.03 4.86 -23.70
C LEU A 97 9.99 6.36 -23.41
N ALA A 98 11.01 6.95 -22.78
CA ALA A 98 10.99 8.31 -22.25
C ALA A 98 9.69 8.57 -21.45
N ALA A 99 9.31 7.63 -20.58
CA ALA A 99 8.07 7.66 -19.79
C ALA A 99 8.35 8.03 -18.32
N ASP A 100 7.33 8.54 -17.64
CA ASP A 100 7.40 9.11 -16.28
C ASP A 100 6.65 8.30 -15.21
N PHE A 101 6.04 7.15 -15.59
CA PHE A 101 5.39 6.28 -14.61
C PHE A 101 6.41 5.75 -13.58
N LEU A 102 5.94 5.56 -12.34
CA LEU A 102 6.76 5.01 -11.25
C LEU A 102 6.85 3.47 -11.35
N ILE A 103 7.94 2.92 -10.85
CA ILE A 103 8.13 1.47 -10.72
C ILE A 103 7.95 1.11 -9.25
N ALA A 104 6.82 0.47 -8.95
CA ALA A 104 6.54 -0.14 -7.67
C ALA A 104 6.85 -1.63 -7.70
N THR A 105 7.30 -2.17 -6.59
CA THR A 105 7.47 -3.61 -6.40
C THR A 105 6.93 -4.06 -5.05
N VAL A 106 6.97 -5.35 -4.78
CA VAL A 106 6.48 -5.95 -3.53
C VAL A 106 7.63 -6.55 -2.73
N ILE A 107 7.50 -6.53 -1.40
CA ILE A 107 8.50 -7.07 -0.46
C ILE A 107 7.83 -8.07 0.47
N ASP A 108 8.45 -9.25 0.60
CA ASP A 108 7.94 -10.38 1.42
C ASP A 108 6.51 -10.76 1.02
N PHE A 109 6.25 -10.75 -0.27
CA PHE A 109 4.91 -10.90 -0.82
C PHE A 109 4.66 -12.35 -1.28
N PRO A 110 3.45 -12.91 -1.03
CA PRO A 110 2.31 -12.25 -0.38
C PRO A 110 2.21 -12.48 1.14
N LEU A 111 3.12 -13.24 1.75
CA LEU A 111 2.93 -13.82 3.07
C LEU A 111 3.28 -12.89 4.25
N GLY A 112 4.24 -11.99 4.08
CA GLY A 112 4.72 -11.13 5.16
C GLY A 112 5.44 -11.88 6.29
N ALA A 113 5.82 -13.13 6.10
CA ALA A 113 6.26 -14.06 7.14
C ALA A 113 7.77 -14.33 7.19
N SER A 114 8.56 -13.58 6.41
CA SER A 114 10.02 -13.71 6.41
C SER A 114 10.66 -13.13 7.68
N THR A 115 11.93 -13.47 7.89
CA THR A 115 12.74 -12.86 8.94
C THR A 115 13.03 -11.39 8.64
N SER A 116 13.32 -10.60 9.69
CA SER A 116 13.68 -9.19 9.55
C SER A 116 14.84 -8.97 8.57
N ALA A 117 15.88 -9.80 8.65
CA ALA A 117 17.05 -9.71 7.78
C ALA A 117 16.70 -9.92 6.30
N ALA A 118 15.89 -10.94 5.97
CA ALA A 118 15.49 -11.24 4.60
C ALA A 118 14.62 -10.11 4.02
N LYS A 119 13.60 -9.68 4.76
CA LYS A 119 12.69 -8.61 4.35
C LYS A 119 13.44 -7.28 4.14
N THR A 120 14.36 -6.94 5.04
CA THR A 120 15.18 -5.72 4.93
C THR A 120 16.12 -5.78 3.73
N ALA A 121 16.77 -6.92 3.51
CA ALA A 121 17.67 -7.09 2.36
C ALA A 121 16.91 -6.96 1.03
N GLU A 122 15.72 -7.57 0.92
CA GLU A 122 14.87 -7.45 -0.26
C GLU A 122 14.45 -6.00 -0.52
N ALA A 123 14.04 -5.26 0.52
CA ALA A 123 13.65 -3.85 0.41
C ALA A 123 14.81 -2.96 -0.07
N ILE A 124 16.01 -3.14 0.50
CA ILE A 124 17.21 -2.41 0.11
C ILE A 124 17.59 -2.75 -1.34
N GLN A 125 17.58 -4.04 -1.69
CA GLN A 125 17.95 -4.47 -3.05
C GLN A 125 16.96 -3.93 -4.09
N ALA A 126 15.67 -3.94 -3.81
CA ALA A 126 14.66 -3.38 -4.70
C ALA A 126 14.91 -1.89 -5.00
N ALA A 127 15.27 -1.09 -3.98
CA ALA A 127 15.62 0.31 -4.16
C ALA A 127 16.91 0.50 -4.97
N ILE A 128 17.94 -0.35 -4.73
CA ILE A 128 19.19 -0.33 -5.51
C ILE A 128 18.93 -0.66 -6.99
N ASP A 129 18.02 -1.59 -7.27
CA ASP A 129 17.65 -2.01 -8.62
C ASP A 129 16.82 -0.94 -9.36
N GLY A 130 16.32 0.07 -8.65
CA GLY A 130 15.66 1.24 -9.22
C GLY A 130 14.14 1.27 -9.03
N ALA A 131 13.60 0.56 -8.04
CA ALA A 131 12.23 0.76 -7.61
C ALA A 131 12.05 2.15 -7.00
N ASP A 132 11.05 2.89 -7.45
CA ASP A 132 10.66 4.17 -6.87
C ASP A 132 9.81 3.96 -5.62
N GLU A 133 9.03 2.87 -5.57
CA GLU A 133 8.09 2.54 -4.51
C GLU A 133 8.17 1.05 -4.15
N ILE A 134 7.98 0.72 -2.88
CA ILE A 134 7.88 -0.66 -2.41
C ILE A 134 6.61 -0.88 -1.60
N ASP A 135 5.92 -2.00 -1.82
CA ASP A 135 4.73 -2.43 -1.10
C ASP A 135 5.11 -3.59 -0.18
N VAL A 136 5.29 -3.34 1.12
CA VAL A 136 5.79 -4.32 2.11
C VAL A 136 4.63 -4.97 2.84
N VAL A 137 4.58 -6.30 2.93
CA VAL A 137 3.54 -7.01 3.70
C VAL A 137 3.91 -7.01 5.18
N ILE A 138 2.97 -6.56 6.05
CA ILE A 138 3.11 -6.66 7.51
C ILE A 138 3.11 -8.13 7.96
N ASN A 139 3.75 -8.44 9.10
CA ASN A 139 3.70 -9.81 9.63
C ASN A 139 2.39 -10.05 10.40
N ILE A 140 1.43 -10.69 9.74
CA ILE A 140 0.09 -10.95 10.27
C ILE A 140 0.13 -11.92 11.46
N GLY A 141 1.01 -12.91 11.43
CA GLY A 141 1.15 -13.89 12.51
C GLY A 141 1.60 -13.24 13.83
N LEU A 142 2.61 -12.36 13.76
CA LEU A 142 3.06 -11.60 14.92
C LEU A 142 1.98 -10.64 15.42
N LEU A 143 1.28 -9.96 14.51
CA LEU A 143 0.18 -9.05 14.84
C LEU A 143 -0.92 -9.78 15.60
N LYS A 144 -1.42 -10.90 15.08
CA LYS A 144 -2.46 -11.73 15.72
C LYS A 144 -2.01 -12.32 17.05
N SER A 145 -0.73 -12.58 17.20
CA SER A 145 -0.12 -13.04 18.47
C SER A 145 0.12 -11.90 19.46
N ARG A 146 -0.27 -10.66 19.13
CA ARG A 146 -0.02 -9.42 19.93
C ARG A 146 1.46 -9.16 20.20
N ARG A 147 2.35 -9.72 19.39
CA ARG A 147 3.80 -9.46 19.43
C ARG A 147 4.12 -8.16 18.71
N PHE A 148 3.49 -7.07 19.13
CA PHE A 148 3.50 -5.78 18.45
C PHE A 148 4.89 -5.18 18.31
N LYS A 149 5.74 -5.29 19.36
CA LYS A 149 7.11 -4.78 19.31
C LYS A 149 7.93 -5.45 18.22
N GLU A 150 7.86 -6.78 18.09
CA GLU A 150 8.57 -7.50 17.03
C GLU A 150 8.01 -7.17 15.65
N CYS A 151 6.68 -7.11 15.51
CA CYS A 151 6.04 -6.73 14.25
C CYS A 151 6.50 -5.33 13.80
N PHE A 152 6.54 -4.38 14.74
CA PHE A 152 7.02 -3.02 14.51
C PHE A 152 8.50 -2.98 14.11
N GLU A 153 9.39 -3.66 14.84
CA GLU A 153 10.84 -3.65 14.58
C GLU A 153 11.17 -4.25 13.21
N ILE A 154 10.50 -5.35 12.83
CA ILE A 154 10.64 -5.95 11.51
C ILE A 154 10.21 -4.96 10.43
N LEU A 155 9.06 -4.32 10.59
CA LEU A 155 8.55 -3.36 9.62
C LEU A 155 9.45 -2.13 9.55
N LYS A 156 9.84 -1.56 10.69
CA LYS A 156 10.73 -0.40 10.78
C LYS A 156 12.08 -0.62 10.11
N SER A 157 12.59 -1.87 10.14
CA SER A 157 13.84 -2.19 9.47
C SER A 157 13.78 -2.02 7.95
N THR A 158 12.59 -2.17 7.34
CA THR A 158 12.39 -2.00 5.89
C THR A 158 12.29 -0.53 5.47
N MET A 159 12.04 0.39 6.43
CA MET A 159 11.98 1.84 6.16
C MET A 159 13.36 2.47 5.92
N LYS A 160 14.45 1.70 6.06
CA LYS A 160 15.84 2.14 5.79
C LYS A 160 16.16 2.27 4.30
N THR A 161 15.18 2.18 3.45
CA THR A 161 15.29 2.38 2.00
C THR A 161 15.03 3.84 1.62
N LYS A 162 15.45 4.23 0.40
CA LYS A 162 15.11 5.53 -0.18
C LYS A 162 13.81 5.49 -1.01
N ALA A 163 13.22 4.32 -1.19
CA ALA A 163 11.97 4.17 -1.91
C ALA A 163 10.79 4.63 -1.04
N TYR A 164 9.70 5.06 -1.69
CA TYR A 164 8.43 5.36 -1.03
C TYR A 164 7.79 4.03 -0.54
N VAL A 165 7.51 3.93 0.75
CA VAL A 165 7.09 2.66 1.38
C VAL A 165 5.58 2.63 1.62
N LYS A 166 4.93 1.65 1.02
CA LYS A 166 3.52 1.34 1.28
C LYS A 166 3.44 0.05 2.10
N VAL A 167 2.65 0.04 3.17
CA VAL A 167 2.48 -1.14 4.02
C VAL A 167 1.17 -1.84 3.72
N ILE A 168 1.26 -3.10 3.30
CA ILE A 168 0.11 -3.97 3.06
C ILE A 168 -0.31 -4.58 4.39
N LEU A 169 -1.53 -4.26 4.83
CA LEU A 169 -2.08 -4.72 6.09
C LEU A 169 -2.78 -6.08 5.97
N GLU A 170 -3.20 -6.47 4.77
CA GLU A 170 -4.04 -7.64 4.47
C GLU A 170 -5.35 -7.60 5.27
N THR A 171 -6.11 -6.55 5.10
CA THR A 171 -7.30 -6.22 5.92
C THR A 171 -8.36 -7.31 5.97
N SER A 172 -8.45 -8.16 4.94
CA SER A 172 -9.38 -9.30 4.90
C SER A 172 -9.09 -10.39 5.93
N GLU A 173 -7.84 -10.47 6.41
CA GLU A 173 -7.41 -11.45 7.40
C GLU A 173 -7.51 -10.93 8.85
N LEU A 174 -7.92 -9.67 9.03
CA LEU A 174 -7.89 -8.96 10.29
C LEU A 174 -9.29 -8.60 10.79
N SER A 175 -9.50 -8.74 12.09
CA SER A 175 -10.64 -8.11 12.77
C SER A 175 -10.50 -6.58 12.73
N ASP A 176 -11.58 -5.86 12.99
CA ASP A 176 -11.55 -4.40 12.97
C ASP A 176 -10.54 -3.81 13.98
N ASP A 177 -10.40 -4.43 15.16
CA ASP A 177 -9.40 -4.01 16.17
C ASP A 177 -7.97 -4.28 15.67
N GLU A 178 -7.73 -5.45 15.06
CA GLU A 178 -6.43 -5.80 14.47
C GLU A 178 -6.05 -4.87 13.29
N LYS A 179 -7.02 -4.42 12.48
CA LYS A 179 -6.79 -3.41 11.43
C LYS A 179 -6.28 -2.09 12.00
N VAL A 180 -6.82 -1.66 13.15
CA VAL A 180 -6.36 -0.44 13.83
C VAL A 180 -4.92 -0.62 14.30
N TYR A 181 -4.59 -1.72 14.98
CA TYR A 181 -3.21 -1.99 15.41
C TYR A 181 -2.25 -2.06 14.23
N ALA A 182 -2.60 -2.77 13.16
CA ALA A 182 -1.76 -2.89 11.97
C ALA A 182 -1.48 -1.51 11.32
N ALA A 183 -2.52 -0.68 11.17
CA ALA A 183 -2.38 0.65 10.60
C ALA A 183 -1.52 1.56 11.49
N LEU A 184 -1.72 1.54 12.81
CA LEU A 184 -0.93 2.33 13.76
C LEU A 184 0.53 1.89 13.82
N ILE A 185 0.80 0.57 13.79
CA ILE A 185 2.17 0.03 13.71
C ILE A 185 2.85 0.54 12.43
N ALA A 186 2.15 0.54 11.30
CA ALA A 186 2.69 1.07 10.04
C ALA A 186 2.98 2.58 10.13
N VAL A 187 2.07 3.36 10.72
CA VAL A 187 2.27 4.80 10.94
C VAL A 187 3.49 5.05 11.83
N PHE A 188 3.61 4.38 12.96
CA PHE A 188 4.73 4.53 13.90
C PHE A 188 6.06 4.03 13.31
N ALA A 189 6.03 3.03 12.42
CA ALA A 189 7.22 2.58 11.72
C ALA A 189 7.74 3.58 10.68
N GLY A 190 6.90 4.53 10.25
CA GLY A 190 7.25 5.56 9.28
C GLY A 190 6.83 5.22 7.84
N ALA A 191 5.73 4.48 7.67
CA ALA A 191 5.15 4.25 6.35
C ALA A 191 4.71 5.56 5.68
N ASP A 192 4.85 5.63 4.36
CA ASP A 192 4.34 6.74 3.56
C ASP A 192 2.88 6.52 3.14
N MET A 193 2.45 5.26 3.06
CA MET A 193 1.10 4.89 2.61
C MET A 193 0.62 3.60 3.29
N LEU A 194 -0.66 3.56 3.65
CA LEU A 194 -1.36 2.34 4.10
C LEU A 194 -2.02 1.65 2.91
N LYS A 195 -1.83 0.35 2.77
CA LYS A 195 -2.44 -0.44 1.69
C LYS A 195 -3.34 -1.54 2.26
N THR A 196 -4.52 -1.74 1.67
CA THR A 196 -5.50 -2.72 2.15
C THR A 196 -4.99 -4.15 2.06
N SER A 197 -4.80 -4.70 0.86
CA SER A 197 -4.59 -6.14 0.66
C SER A 197 -3.57 -6.45 -0.42
N THR A 198 -3.07 -7.68 -0.40
CA THR A 198 -2.22 -8.24 -1.48
C THR A 198 -3.00 -8.45 -2.77
N GLY A 199 -4.28 -8.75 -2.65
CA GLY A 199 -5.14 -9.20 -3.76
C GLY A 199 -5.02 -10.70 -4.06
N VAL A 200 -4.21 -11.45 -3.29
CA VAL A 200 -4.07 -12.92 -3.38
C VAL A 200 -5.12 -13.60 -2.50
N ASN A 201 -5.18 -13.20 -1.22
CA ASN A 201 -6.07 -13.84 -0.24
C ASN A 201 -7.38 -13.08 -0.03
N GLY A 202 -7.41 -11.76 -0.26
CA GLY A 202 -8.57 -10.96 0.05
C GLY A 202 -8.84 -9.80 -0.90
N LYS A 203 -9.98 -9.15 -0.65
CA LYS A 203 -10.45 -8.00 -1.43
C LYS A 203 -10.48 -6.76 -0.55
N ALA A 204 -10.18 -5.61 -1.15
CA ALA A 204 -10.43 -4.32 -0.53
C ALA A 204 -11.94 -4.10 -0.34
N THR A 205 -12.32 -3.49 0.78
CA THR A 205 -13.67 -3.00 1.02
C THR A 205 -13.67 -1.47 1.16
N VAL A 206 -14.81 -0.86 0.87
CA VAL A 206 -15.01 0.60 1.06
C VAL A 206 -14.82 0.96 2.53
N GLU A 207 -15.26 0.10 3.44
CA GLU A 207 -15.15 0.26 4.89
C GLU A 207 -13.70 0.25 5.34
N ASP A 208 -12.88 -0.67 4.81
CA ASP A 208 -11.44 -0.71 5.11
C ASP A 208 -10.74 0.57 4.63
N VAL A 209 -11.02 1.00 3.41
CA VAL A 209 -10.44 2.25 2.87
C VAL A 209 -10.82 3.46 3.73
N ARG A 210 -12.09 3.56 4.18
CA ARG A 210 -12.52 4.63 5.09
C ARG A 210 -11.80 4.59 6.43
N LEU A 211 -11.62 3.39 7.00
CA LEU A 211 -10.87 3.21 8.25
C LEU A 211 -9.41 3.65 8.07
N LEU A 212 -8.76 3.19 7.00
CA LEU A 212 -7.38 3.56 6.74
C LEU A 212 -7.24 5.06 6.47
N ARG A 213 -8.16 5.68 5.74
CA ARG A 213 -8.16 7.13 5.50
C ARG A 213 -8.34 7.91 6.81
N MET A 214 -9.23 7.46 7.70
CA MET A 214 -9.40 8.08 9.01
C MET A 214 -8.09 8.07 9.81
N ILE A 215 -7.35 6.96 9.81
CA ILE A 215 -6.08 6.82 10.54
C ILE A 215 -4.94 7.57 9.84
N ALA A 216 -4.87 7.49 8.52
CA ALA A 216 -3.86 8.18 7.71
C ALA A 216 -4.01 9.71 7.77
N GLY A 217 -5.23 10.20 7.94
CA GLY A 217 -5.55 11.63 7.87
C GLY A 217 -5.09 12.24 6.55
N SER A 218 -4.47 13.42 6.60
CA SER A 218 -3.83 14.08 5.46
C SER A 218 -2.33 13.75 5.32
N ARG A 219 -1.75 13.05 6.29
CA ARG A 219 -0.29 12.81 6.37
C ARG A 219 0.18 11.64 5.51
N LEU A 220 -0.61 10.57 5.43
CA LEU A 220 -0.25 9.37 4.70
C LEU A 220 -1.21 9.14 3.53
N GLY A 221 -0.68 8.48 2.48
CA GLY A 221 -1.53 7.98 1.43
C GLY A 221 -2.32 6.73 1.85
N VAL A 222 -3.37 6.42 1.08
CA VAL A 222 -4.13 5.17 1.19
C VAL A 222 -4.22 4.51 -0.17
N LYS A 223 -3.83 3.22 -0.25
CA LYS A 223 -3.95 2.42 -1.47
C LYS A 223 -4.99 1.32 -1.28
N ALA A 224 -5.98 1.30 -2.15
CA ALA A 224 -6.91 0.19 -2.26
C ALA A 224 -6.38 -0.84 -3.27
N ALA A 225 -6.27 -2.10 -2.89
CA ALA A 225 -5.87 -3.19 -3.78
C ALA A 225 -6.56 -4.49 -3.37
N GLY A 226 -6.84 -5.34 -4.37
CA GLY A 226 -7.54 -6.61 -4.21
C GLY A 226 -8.98 -6.55 -4.72
N GLY A 227 -9.27 -7.31 -5.76
CA GLY A 227 -10.62 -7.49 -6.31
C GLY A 227 -11.20 -6.31 -7.12
N ILE A 228 -10.42 -5.27 -7.41
CA ILE A 228 -10.87 -4.10 -8.18
C ILE A 228 -10.77 -4.43 -9.67
N ARG A 229 -11.92 -4.63 -10.33
CA ARG A 229 -11.99 -5.08 -11.73
C ARG A 229 -12.89 -4.25 -12.62
N GLU A 230 -13.72 -3.37 -12.03
CA GLU A 230 -14.72 -2.57 -12.72
C GLU A 230 -14.62 -1.11 -12.28
N LYS A 231 -15.04 -0.19 -13.14
CA LYS A 231 -15.04 1.27 -12.93
C LYS A 231 -15.74 1.67 -11.62
N GLU A 232 -16.91 1.10 -11.38
CA GLU A 232 -17.73 1.42 -10.22
C GLU A 232 -17.01 1.13 -8.92
N THR A 233 -16.30 -0.02 -8.85
CA THR A 233 -15.49 -0.39 -7.68
C THR A 233 -14.31 0.57 -7.52
N LEU A 234 -13.59 0.89 -8.59
CA LEU A 234 -12.48 1.85 -8.57
C LEU A 234 -12.96 3.20 -8.04
N VAL A 235 -14.03 3.74 -8.59
CA VAL A 235 -14.63 5.02 -8.18
C VAL A 235 -15.09 4.97 -6.72
N ALA A 236 -15.69 3.87 -6.27
CA ALA A 236 -16.11 3.70 -4.88
C ALA A 236 -14.92 3.75 -3.90
N MET A 237 -13.79 3.09 -4.25
CA MET A 237 -12.57 3.13 -3.43
C MET A 237 -11.97 4.54 -3.37
N MET A 238 -11.89 5.26 -4.49
CA MET A 238 -11.41 6.64 -4.51
C MET A 238 -12.33 7.56 -3.69
N LYS A 239 -13.64 7.43 -3.82
CA LYS A 239 -14.61 8.18 -2.99
C LYS A 239 -14.52 7.85 -1.51
N ALA A 240 -14.06 6.66 -1.15
CA ALA A 240 -13.83 6.26 0.23
C ALA A 240 -12.53 6.84 0.83
N GLY A 241 -11.64 7.38 0.00
CA GLY A 241 -10.40 8.00 0.45
C GLY A 241 -9.12 7.33 -0.06
N ALA A 242 -9.20 6.44 -1.06
CA ALA A 242 -8.01 5.90 -1.68
C ALA A 242 -7.37 6.92 -2.64
N ASP A 243 -6.08 7.20 -2.45
CA ASP A 243 -5.25 8.00 -3.36
C ASP A 243 -4.68 7.15 -4.49
N ARG A 244 -4.54 5.85 -4.25
CA ARG A 244 -3.97 4.88 -5.20
C ARG A 244 -4.85 3.64 -5.32
N ILE A 245 -4.86 3.07 -6.50
CA ILE A 245 -5.64 1.86 -6.83
C ILE A 245 -4.71 0.82 -7.44
N GLY A 246 -4.49 -0.28 -6.75
CA GLY A 246 -3.75 -1.42 -7.28
C GLY A 246 -4.69 -2.38 -8.00
N CYS A 247 -4.57 -2.52 -9.31
CA CYS A 247 -5.37 -3.50 -10.06
C CYS A 247 -4.67 -4.01 -11.33
N SER A 248 -5.00 -5.24 -11.70
CA SER A 248 -4.52 -5.88 -12.94
C SER A 248 -5.46 -5.65 -14.13
N SER A 249 -6.68 -5.17 -13.88
CA SER A 249 -7.71 -4.93 -14.91
C SER A 249 -7.77 -3.47 -15.39
N SER A 250 -6.70 -2.69 -15.13
CA SER A 250 -6.67 -1.24 -15.36
C SER A 250 -7.00 -0.85 -16.79
N VAL A 251 -6.44 -1.56 -17.77
CA VAL A 251 -6.71 -1.30 -19.20
C VAL A 251 -8.20 -1.48 -19.50
N LYS A 252 -8.78 -2.62 -19.08
CA LYS A 252 -10.21 -2.88 -19.26
C LYS A 252 -11.07 -1.77 -18.62
N ILE A 253 -10.71 -1.31 -17.43
CA ILE A 253 -11.44 -0.23 -16.74
C ILE A 253 -11.35 1.07 -17.54
N MET A 254 -10.18 1.42 -18.07
CA MET A 254 -10.01 2.65 -18.84
C MET A 254 -10.70 2.58 -20.21
N GLU A 255 -10.76 1.42 -20.84
CA GLU A 255 -11.46 1.26 -22.12
C GLU A 255 -12.98 1.35 -21.99
N ASN A 256 -13.52 0.95 -20.84
CA ASN A 256 -14.96 0.99 -20.54
C ASN A 256 -15.37 2.15 -19.63
N TRP A 257 -14.60 3.23 -19.62
CA TRP A 257 -14.85 4.37 -18.73
C TRP A 257 -16.12 5.15 -19.06
#